data_c756e88d93b0e49fee0f255d1bbc20ba
#
_entry.id   c756e88d93b0e49fee0f255d1bbc20ba
#
_cell.length_a   1.000
_cell.length_b   1.000
_cell.length_c   1.000
_cell.angle_alpha   90.00
_cell.angle_beta   90.00
_cell.angle_gamma   90.00
#
_symmetry.space_group_name_H-M   'P 1'
#
loop_
_entity.id
_entity.type
_entity.pdbx_description
1 polymer ?
#
loop_
_entity_poly.entity_id
_entity_poly.type
_entity_poly.pdbx_seq_one_letter_code
_entity_poly.pdbx_strand_id
1 'polypeptide(L)'
;MLIPILLAVTVAVVLVTVILVLNSLKGKRSSTKSDRVASSVQKKGMSAVVKEYEKKLAHDPHNVEALSALGDVYYNDQNWEKVFNIYKSLYDLSSAHTEIVIADVTRRWGIAAFFLKKLDDAINTLLLSVKKVPDSYETNYYLGCAFLEKQVYDKAAYCLKKCRIIAPDNVEVSKQLGLCLFKSQKYRDSLPYLKKALDVEPENKELLYNMAVAMSEAGMGDKALKIFVHLRPDPVFGAQSCLEAGKMHERTKDYQAAIADYEIASRLENVPDQIGLQIKYRCANCYIASNNIPKGLVLLKQIQASHPGYKDVDSLVSRFQELNQNQNLQVYLLSGTSDFVALCRKFITVFFKNAFVKIEDVSVAAESIEIICDVESNKWEAKNMFRFYRTQTIIGDIYVREFHAKMRDAKCDNGYCVTMGTFSESAHKYIEGRPIDLIEKDALCAALKKINMLN
;
A
#
# COMPACT_ATOMS: atom_id res chain seq x y z
N MET A 1 -16.95 51.78 -28.42
CA MET A 1 -18.12 51.91 -27.54
C MET A 1 -18.99 50.64 -27.42
N LEU A 2 -18.84 49.63 -28.29
CA LEU A 2 -19.67 48.39 -28.28
C LEU A 2 -19.22 47.33 -27.28
N ILE A 3 -17.92 47.25 -26.93
CA ILE A 3 -17.35 46.21 -26.06
C ILE A 3 -17.84 46.30 -24.59
N PRO A 4 -17.90 47.50 -23.94
CA PRO A 4 -18.37 47.59 -22.56
C PRO A 4 -19.89 47.31 -22.42
N ILE A 5 -20.66 47.55 -23.45
CA ILE A 5 -22.10 47.26 -23.44
C ILE A 5 -22.35 45.76 -23.56
N LEU A 6 -21.56 45.05 -24.38
CA LEU A 6 -21.65 43.59 -24.51
C LEU A 6 -21.25 42.90 -23.21
N LEU A 7 -20.23 43.41 -22.52
CA LEU A 7 -19.78 42.87 -21.21
C LEU A 7 -20.84 43.10 -20.12
N ALA A 8 -21.49 44.27 -20.11
CA ALA A 8 -22.57 44.58 -19.17
C ALA A 8 -23.81 43.68 -19.38
N VAL A 9 -24.15 43.37 -20.63
CA VAL A 9 -25.26 42.47 -20.96
C VAL A 9 -24.95 41.03 -20.58
N THR A 10 -23.74 40.55 -20.81
CA THR A 10 -23.34 39.19 -20.40
C THR A 10 -23.34 39.05 -18.88
N VAL A 11 -22.84 40.02 -18.12
CA VAL A 11 -22.89 40.03 -16.66
C VAL A 11 -24.32 40.05 -16.14
N ALA A 12 -25.21 40.85 -16.76
CA ALA A 12 -26.63 40.90 -16.38
C ALA A 12 -27.34 39.56 -16.64
N VAL A 13 -27.08 38.89 -17.77
CA VAL A 13 -27.64 37.56 -18.08
C VAL A 13 -27.16 36.51 -17.11
N VAL A 14 -25.87 36.51 -16.75
CA VAL A 14 -25.30 35.58 -15.74
C VAL A 14 -25.91 35.82 -14.36
N LEU A 15 -26.10 37.10 -13.97
CA LEU A 15 -26.76 37.43 -12.69
C LEU A 15 -28.22 36.96 -12.65
N VAL A 16 -28.96 37.14 -13.74
CA VAL A 16 -30.37 36.69 -13.84
C VAL A 16 -30.43 35.14 -13.80
N THR A 17 -29.54 34.44 -14.50
CA THR A 17 -29.51 32.99 -14.45
C THR A 17 -29.12 32.46 -13.07
N VAL A 18 -28.16 33.09 -12.38
CA VAL A 18 -27.81 32.76 -11.00
C VAL A 18 -28.97 33.00 -10.04
N ILE A 19 -29.71 34.12 -10.19
CA ILE A 19 -30.87 34.41 -9.36
C ILE A 19 -32.02 33.43 -9.64
N LEU A 20 -32.23 33.01 -10.89
CA LEU A 20 -33.22 31.98 -11.24
C LEU A 20 -32.84 30.60 -10.68
N VAL A 21 -31.57 30.23 -10.74
CA VAL A 21 -31.05 28.97 -10.13
C VAL A 21 -31.16 29.03 -8.61
N LEU A 22 -30.80 30.14 -7.97
CA LEU A 22 -30.93 30.32 -6.53
C LEU A 22 -32.42 30.32 -6.07
N ASN A 23 -33.32 30.87 -6.86
CA ASN A 23 -34.75 30.82 -6.58
C ASN A 23 -35.33 29.42 -6.82
N SER A 24 -34.86 28.68 -7.83
CA SER A 24 -35.25 27.28 -8.03
C SER A 24 -34.73 26.36 -6.93
N LEU A 25 -33.53 26.65 -6.39
CA LEU A 25 -32.94 25.94 -5.23
C LEU A 25 -33.66 26.32 -3.91
N LYS A 26 -34.11 27.59 -3.76
CA LYS A 26 -34.95 28.01 -2.64
C LYS A 26 -36.36 27.40 -2.70
N GLY A 27 -36.93 27.24 -3.90
CA GLY A 27 -38.23 26.58 -4.11
C GLY A 27 -38.25 25.10 -3.69
N LYS A 28 -37.08 24.44 -3.66
CA LYS A 28 -36.97 23.06 -3.15
C LYS A 28 -36.73 22.95 -1.63
N ARG A 29 -36.57 24.06 -0.90
CA ARG A 29 -36.33 24.09 0.56
C ARG A 29 -37.43 24.72 1.40
N SER A 30 -38.51 25.20 0.80
CA SER A 30 -39.68 25.57 1.56
C SER A 30 -40.62 24.36 1.66
N SER A 31 -40.41 23.49 2.64
CA SER A 31 -41.49 22.63 3.10
C SER A 31 -42.58 23.60 3.56
N THR A 32 -43.63 23.73 2.76
CA THR A 32 -44.76 24.58 3.08
C THR A 32 -45.35 24.15 4.43
N LYS A 33 -45.94 25.06 5.20
CA LYS A 33 -46.70 24.74 6.41
C LYS A 33 -47.67 23.57 6.17
N SER A 34 -48.13 23.39 4.93
CA SER A 34 -48.96 22.28 4.47
C SER A 34 -48.24 20.92 4.59
N ASP A 35 -46.98 20.81 4.16
CA ASP A 35 -46.24 19.53 4.22
C ASP A 35 -45.88 19.14 5.68
N ARG A 36 -45.61 20.14 6.53
CA ARG A 36 -45.41 19.91 7.97
C ARG A 36 -46.72 19.52 8.67
N VAL A 37 -47.84 20.09 8.27
CA VAL A 37 -49.16 19.72 8.80
C VAL A 37 -49.56 18.34 8.30
N ALA A 38 -49.37 18.04 7.00
CA ALA A 38 -49.66 16.71 6.47
C ALA A 38 -48.78 15.63 7.12
N SER A 39 -47.49 15.88 7.29
CA SER A 39 -46.59 14.91 8.00
C SER A 39 -46.88 14.78 9.47
N SER A 40 -47.37 15.86 10.14
CA SER A 40 -47.76 15.79 11.56
C SER A 40 -49.10 15.11 11.75
N VAL A 41 -50.03 15.27 10.82
CA VAL A 41 -51.33 14.55 10.83
C VAL A 41 -51.11 13.07 10.53
N GLN A 42 -50.24 12.75 9.56
CA GLN A 42 -49.87 11.36 9.25
C GLN A 42 -49.15 10.70 10.42
N LYS A 43 -48.22 11.40 11.10
CA LYS A 43 -47.56 10.90 12.33
C LYS A 43 -48.54 10.75 13.50
N LYS A 44 -49.51 11.65 13.65
CA LYS A 44 -50.57 11.49 14.72
C LYS A 44 -51.48 10.34 14.41
N GLY A 45 -51.84 10.10 13.15
CA GLY A 45 -52.60 8.93 12.72
C GLY A 45 -51.84 7.62 12.96
N MET A 46 -50.58 7.59 12.61
CA MET A 46 -49.68 6.45 12.85
C MET A 46 -49.53 6.13 14.33
N SER A 47 -49.39 7.14 15.20
CA SER A 47 -49.31 6.94 16.64
C SER A 47 -50.60 6.32 17.23
N ALA A 48 -51.77 6.66 16.69
CA ALA A 48 -53.04 6.08 17.13
C ALA A 48 -53.16 4.60 16.71
N VAL A 49 -52.76 4.29 15.47
CA VAL A 49 -52.71 2.93 14.92
C VAL A 49 -51.73 2.04 15.71
N VAL A 50 -50.55 2.55 16.02
CA VAL A 50 -49.56 1.82 16.85
C VAL A 50 -50.16 1.49 18.22
N LYS A 51 -50.79 2.47 18.89
CA LYS A 51 -51.42 2.25 20.22
C LYS A 51 -52.54 1.21 20.17
N GLU A 52 -53.31 1.20 19.09
CA GLU A 52 -54.39 0.22 18.93
C GLU A 52 -53.85 -1.19 18.79
N TYR A 53 -52.86 -1.41 17.95
CA TYR A 53 -52.27 -2.73 17.77
C TYR A 53 -51.40 -3.17 18.95
N GLU A 54 -50.71 -2.26 19.65
CA GLU A 54 -50.03 -2.56 20.91
C GLU A 54 -51.04 -3.03 21.98
N LYS A 55 -52.24 -2.44 22.01
CA LYS A 55 -53.32 -2.91 22.91
C LYS A 55 -53.82 -4.30 22.51
N LYS A 56 -53.97 -4.60 21.21
CA LYS A 56 -54.32 -5.96 20.75
C LYS A 56 -53.25 -6.97 21.16
N LEU A 57 -51.97 -6.64 21.05
CA LEU A 57 -50.85 -7.50 21.46
C LEU A 57 -50.77 -7.65 23.00
N ALA A 58 -51.24 -6.68 23.76
CA ALA A 58 -51.30 -6.82 25.22
C ALA A 58 -52.35 -7.87 25.66
N HIS A 59 -53.38 -8.10 24.83
CA HIS A 59 -54.38 -9.14 25.06
C HIS A 59 -53.98 -10.49 24.45
N ASP A 60 -53.40 -10.45 23.24
CA ASP A 60 -52.95 -11.62 22.51
C ASP A 60 -51.58 -11.34 21.90
N PRO A 61 -50.49 -11.74 22.58
CA PRO A 61 -49.12 -11.52 22.09
C PRO A 61 -48.78 -12.20 20.74
N HIS A 62 -49.58 -13.16 20.33
CA HIS A 62 -49.42 -13.93 19.10
C HIS A 62 -50.37 -13.51 17.97
N ASN A 63 -51.05 -12.39 18.12
CA ASN A 63 -51.98 -11.88 17.11
C ASN A 63 -51.21 -11.48 15.82
N VAL A 64 -51.33 -12.33 14.80
CA VAL A 64 -50.61 -12.19 13.52
C VAL A 64 -50.94 -10.90 12.80
N GLU A 65 -52.23 -10.47 12.84
CA GLU A 65 -52.65 -9.21 12.20
C GLU A 65 -51.94 -8.00 12.87
N ALA A 66 -51.95 -7.98 14.20
CA ALA A 66 -51.34 -6.89 14.95
C ALA A 66 -49.81 -6.85 14.80
N LEU A 67 -49.14 -8.03 14.83
CA LEU A 67 -47.70 -8.13 14.58
C LEU A 67 -47.34 -7.66 13.17
N SER A 68 -48.11 -8.09 12.15
CA SER A 68 -47.84 -7.69 10.76
C SER A 68 -48.01 -6.20 10.57
N ALA A 69 -49.10 -5.60 11.07
CA ALA A 69 -49.36 -4.18 10.95
C ALA A 69 -48.30 -3.34 11.69
N LEU A 70 -47.87 -3.70 12.88
CA LEU A 70 -46.79 -3.02 13.60
C LEU A 70 -45.45 -3.24 12.94
N GLY A 71 -45.19 -4.44 12.41
CA GLY A 71 -44.00 -4.73 11.64
C GLY A 71 -43.85 -3.81 10.45
N ASP A 72 -44.91 -3.56 9.68
CA ASP A 72 -44.93 -2.65 8.54
C ASP A 72 -44.66 -1.21 8.95
N VAL A 73 -45.31 -0.74 10.03
CA VAL A 73 -45.08 0.61 10.56
C VAL A 73 -43.62 0.80 10.97
N TYR A 74 -43.08 -0.10 11.80
CA TYR A 74 -41.73 0.03 12.29
C TYR A 74 -40.67 -0.16 11.18
N TYR A 75 -40.97 -1.01 10.17
CA TYR A 75 -40.07 -1.15 8.98
C TYR A 75 -39.98 0.17 8.20
N ASN A 76 -41.12 0.83 7.98
CA ASN A 76 -41.15 2.13 7.31
C ASN A 76 -40.47 3.24 8.12
N ASP A 77 -40.59 3.17 9.47
CA ASP A 77 -39.91 4.07 10.40
C ASP A 77 -38.43 3.72 10.62
N GLN A 78 -37.91 2.64 10.01
CA GLN A 78 -36.56 2.13 10.18
C GLN A 78 -36.20 1.81 11.66
N ASN A 79 -37.16 1.46 12.46
CA ASN A 79 -36.92 1.01 13.86
C ASN A 79 -36.50 -0.46 13.86
N TRP A 80 -35.22 -0.69 13.51
CA TRP A 80 -34.71 -2.03 13.24
C TRP A 80 -34.79 -2.99 14.41
N GLU A 81 -34.69 -2.52 15.66
CA GLU A 81 -34.82 -3.37 16.84
C GLU A 81 -36.23 -3.94 16.96
N LYS A 82 -37.25 -3.09 16.83
CA LYS A 82 -38.64 -3.54 16.87
C LYS A 82 -38.99 -4.44 15.68
N VAL A 83 -38.49 -4.07 14.48
CA VAL A 83 -38.65 -4.88 13.27
C VAL A 83 -38.08 -6.28 13.50
N PHE A 84 -36.84 -6.37 13.99
CA PHE A 84 -36.18 -7.64 14.25
C PHE A 84 -37.01 -8.55 15.16
N ASN A 85 -37.47 -8.03 16.27
CA ASN A 85 -38.24 -8.82 17.26
C ASN A 85 -39.60 -9.25 16.69
N ILE A 86 -40.33 -8.34 16.04
CA ILE A 86 -41.67 -8.63 15.49
C ILE A 86 -41.59 -9.68 14.38
N TYR A 87 -40.68 -9.51 13.41
CA TYR A 87 -40.58 -10.46 12.30
C TYR A 87 -39.98 -11.81 12.73
N LYS A 88 -39.19 -11.86 13.82
CA LYS A 88 -38.78 -13.10 14.44
C LYS A 88 -40.03 -13.82 15.04
N SER A 89 -40.88 -13.11 15.79
CA SER A 89 -42.13 -13.67 16.33
C SER A 89 -43.06 -14.16 15.20
N LEU A 90 -43.23 -13.40 14.12
CA LEU A 90 -44.01 -13.83 12.96
C LEU A 90 -43.42 -15.08 12.28
N TYR A 91 -42.12 -15.21 12.23
CA TYR A 91 -41.47 -16.42 11.71
C TYR A 91 -41.74 -17.62 12.60
N ASP A 92 -41.70 -17.48 13.93
CA ASP A 92 -41.96 -18.55 14.87
C ASP A 92 -43.43 -19.03 14.78
N LEU A 93 -44.35 -18.12 14.47
CA LEU A 93 -45.79 -18.42 14.29
C LEU A 93 -46.12 -19.00 12.90
N SER A 94 -45.18 -18.89 11.93
CA SER A 94 -45.45 -19.24 10.52
C SER A 94 -45.76 -20.74 10.28
N SER A 95 -45.42 -21.61 11.22
CA SER A 95 -45.76 -23.03 11.13
C SER A 95 -47.23 -23.31 11.44
N ALA A 96 -47.89 -22.48 12.24
CA ALA A 96 -49.30 -22.60 12.64
C ALA A 96 -50.22 -21.71 11.77
N HIS A 97 -49.68 -20.70 11.11
CA HIS A 97 -50.42 -19.67 10.38
C HIS A 97 -50.00 -19.62 8.92
N THR A 98 -50.79 -20.24 8.04
CA THR A 98 -50.49 -20.35 6.59
C THR A 98 -50.63 -19.03 5.84
N GLU A 99 -51.27 -18.05 6.40
CA GLU A 99 -51.39 -16.68 5.88
C GLU A 99 -50.06 -15.90 5.95
N ILE A 100 -49.11 -16.35 6.75
CA ILE A 100 -47.81 -15.69 6.90
C ILE A 100 -46.92 -16.01 5.69
N VAL A 101 -46.56 -14.98 4.91
CA VAL A 101 -45.66 -15.11 3.78
C VAL A 101 -44.22 -15.20 4.28
N ILE A 102 -43.71 -16.42 4.46
CA ILE A 102 -42.36 -16.69 5.00
C ILE A 102 -41.28 -15.92 4.28
N ALA A 103 -41.36 -15.80 2.94
CA ALA A 103 -40.36 -15.08 2.15
C ALA A 103 -40.26 -13.60 2.53
N ASP A 104 -41.38 -12.93 2.78
CA ASP A 104 -41.43 -11.52 3.17
C ASP A 104 -40.99 -11.31 4.62
N VAL A 105 -41.46 -12.17 5.50
CA VAL A 105 -41.07 -12.15 6.93
C VAL A 105 -39.57 -12.35 7.08
N THR A 106 -38.99 -13.37 6.44
CA THR A 106 -37.54 -13.63 6.54
C THR A 106 -36.71 -12.57 5.83
N ARG A 107 -37.22 -11.95 4.78
CA ARG A 107 -36.56 -10.82 4.13
C ARG A 107 -36.45 -9.63 5.04
N ARG A 108 -37.57 -9.17 5.63
CA ARG A 108 -37.61 -8.00 6.51
C ARG A 108 -36.86 -8.24 7.82
N TRP A 109 -36.96 -9.43 8.36
CA TRP A 109 -36.16 -9.83 9.54
C TRP A 109 -34.67 -9.78 9.24
N GLY A 110 -34.24 -10.34 8.10
CA GLY A 110 -32.85 -10.34 7.69
C GLY A 110 -32.29 -8.95 7.40
N ILE A 111 -33.10 -8.07 6.82
CA ILE A 111 -32.75 -6.67 6.60
C ILE A 111 -32.57 -5.93 7.94
N ALA A 112 -33.48 -6.12 8.89
CA ALA A 112 -33.34 -5.55 10.23
C ALA A 112 -32.09 -6.06 10.95
N ALA A 113 -31.80 -7.37 10.84
CA ALA A 113 -30.58 -7.97 11.37
C ALA A 113 -29.32 -7.34 10.77
N PHE A 114 -29.31 -7.07 9.45
CA PHE A 114 -28.21 -6.40 8.77
C PHE A 114 -27.94 -5.00 9.34
N PHE A 115 -28.98 -4.18 9.47
CA PHE A 115 -28.83 -2.82 10.04
C PHE A 115 -28.41 -2.84 11.52
N LEU A 116 -28.80 -3.86 12.27
CA LEU A 116 -28.37 -4.09 13.66
C LEU A 116 -26.98 -4.70 13.77
N LYS A 117 -26.26 -4.90 12.63
CA LYS A 117 -24.93 -5.55 12.57
C LYS A 117 -24.91 -7.00 13.09
N LYS A 118 -26.07 -7.65 13.16
CA LYS A 118 -26.20 -9.09 13.45
C LYS A 118 -26.03 -9.88 12.16
N LEU A 119 -24.79 -9.89 11.63
CA LEU A 119 -24.53 -10.36 10.27
C LEU A 119 -24.85 -11.84 10.05
N ASP A 120 -24.64 -12.69 11.07
CA ASP A 120 -24.96 -14.12 10.96
C ASP A 120 -26.47 -14.36 10.86
N ASP A 121 -27.26 -13.67 11.71
CA ASP A 121 -28.71 -13.71 11.65
C ASP A 121 -29.21 -13.18 10.30
N ALA A 122 -28.65 -12.07 9.83
CA ALA A 122 -29.00 -11.49 8.54
C ALA A 122 -28.76 -12.48 7.39
N ILE A 123 -27.58 -13.10 7.33
CA ILE A 123 -27.25 -14.08 6.29
C ILE A 123 -28.19 -15.28 6.35
N ASN A 124 -28.39 -15.86 7.55
CA ASN A 124 -29.23 -17.04 7.71
C ASN A 124 -30.69 -16.79 7.29
N THR A 125 -31.25 -15.68 7.74
CA THR A 125 -32.65 -15.32 7.45
C THR A 125 -32.85 -14.91 6.00
N LEU A 126 -31.93 -14.14 5.42
CA LEU A 126 -31.98 -13.76 3.99
C LEU A 126 -31.81 -14.99 3.07
N LEU A 127 -31.00 -15.98 3.46
CA LEU A 127 -30.89 -17.24 2.72
C LEU A 127 -32.20 -18.02 2.74
N LEU A 128 -32.98 -17.98 3.84
CA LEU A 128 -34.33 -18.57 3.88
C LEU A 128 -35.27 -17.86 2.89
N SER A 129 -35.20 -16.53 2.81
CA SER A 129 -35.97 -15.74 1.85
C SER A 129 -35.59 -16.07 0.42
N VAL A 130 -34.27 -16.17 0.08
CA VAL A 130 -33.77 -16.52 -1.25
C VAL A 130 -34.23 -17.91 -1.69
N LYS A 131 -34.32 -18.89 -0.77
CA LYS A 131 -34.85 -20.23 -1.08
C LYS A 131 -36.29 -20.19 -1.57
N LYS A 132 -37.09 -19.23 -1.13
CA LYS A 132 -38.49 -19.06 -1.52
C LYS A 132 -38.66 -18.18 -2.73
N VAL A 133 -37.88 -17.08 -2.83
CA VAL A 133 -37.90 -16.10 -3.92
C VAL A 133 -36.47 -15.81 -4.36
N PRO A 134 -35.88 -16.62 -5.28
CA PRO A 134 -34.47 -16.54 -5.68
C PRO A 134 -34.09 -15.21 -6.32
N ASP A 135 -35.02 -14.56 -7.02
CA ASP A 135 -34.75 -13.35 -7.82
C ASP A 135 -35.28 -12.07 -7.16
N SER A 136 -35.50 -12.09 -5.82
CA SER A 136 -35.80 -10.88 -5.08
C SER A 136 -34.60 -9.95 -5.07
N TYR A 137 -34.74 -8.76 -5.68
CA TYR A 137 -33.69 -7.72 -5.69
C TYR A 137 -33.23 -7.36 -4.29
N GLU A 138 -34.17 -6.97 -3.43
CA GLU A 138 -33.87 -6.49 -2.09
C GLU A 138 -33.18 -7.54 -1.22
N THR A 139 -33.67 -8.80 -1.28
CA THR A 139 -33.06 -9.92 -0.56
C THR A 139 -31.62 -10.18 -1.02
N ASN A 140 -31.39 -10.25 -2.35
CA ASN A 140 -30.05 -10.48 -2.89
C ASN A 140 -29.12 -9.29 -2.60
N TYR A 141 -29.63 -8.06 -2.61
CA TYR A 141 -28.84 -6.87 -2.31
C TYR A 141 -28.30 -6.89 -0.86
N TYR A 142 -29.20 -7.02 0.12
CA TYR A 142 -28.78 -7.04 1.53
C TYR A 142 -27.99 -8.30 1.89
N LEU A 143 -28.26 -9.43 1.27
CA LEU A 143 -27.47 -10.64 1.43
C LEU A 143 -26.04 -10.44 0.86
N GLY A 144 -25.94 -9.78 -0.29
CA GLY A 144 -24.66 -9.42 -0.89
C GLY A 144 -23.86 -8.47 0.01
N CYS A 145 -24.51 -7.44 0.56
CA CYS A 145 -23.89 -6.51 1.50
C CYS A 145 -23.46 -7.21 2.81
N ALA A 146 -24.29 -8.12 3.35
CA ALA A 146 -23.95 -8.87 4.55
C ALA A 146 -22.74 -9.80 4.33
N PHE A 147 -22.67 -10.48 3.18
CA PHE A 147 -21.49 -11.27 2.80
C PHE A 147 -20.25 -10.39 2.60
N LEU A 148 -20.40 -9.18 2.04
CA LEU A 148 -19.29 -8.25 1.86
C LEU A 148 -18.71 -7.81 3.21
N GLU A 149 -19.57 -7.45 4.17
CA GLU A 149 -19.14 -7.09 5.54
C GLU A 149 -18.48 -8.28 6.27
N LYS A 150 -18.93 -9.51 5.99
CA LYS A 150 -18.32 -10.75 6.50
C LYS A 150 -17.06 -11.16 5.71
N GLN A 151 -16.63 -10.38 4.73
CA GLN A 151 -15.48 -10.65 3.86
C GLN A 151 -15.61 -11.95 3.02
N VAL A 152 -16.84 -12.43 2.79
CA VAL A 152 -17.10 -13.59 1.93
C VAL A 152 -17.39 -13.11 0.50
N TYR A 153 -16.36 -12.61 -0.14
CA TYR A 153 -16.46 -11.83 -1.39
C TYR A 153 -17.10 -12.57 -2.57
N ASP A 154 -16.83 -13.87 -2.73
CA ASP A 154 -17.39 -14.63 -3.86
C ASP A 154 -18.92 -14.77 -3.74
N LYS A 155 -19.44 -15.02 -2.54
CA LYS A 155 -20.89 -15.07 -2.30
C LYS A 155 -21.52 -13.69 -2.43
N ALA A 156 -20.85 -12.65 -1.93
CA ALA A 156 -21.28 -11.26 -2.11
C ALA A 156 -21.40 -10.91 -3.60
N ALA A 157 -20.35 -11.18 -4.39
CA ALA A 157 -20.34 -10.92 -5.82
C ALA A 157 -21.45 -11.67 -6.57
N TYR A 158 -21.75 -12.92 -6.18
CA TYR A 158 -22.84 -13.70 -6.77
C TYR A 158 -24.20 -13.03 -6.55
N CYS A 159 -24.51 -12.62 -5.32
CA CYS A 159 -25.76 -11.95 -4.99
C CYS A 159 -25.88 -10.58 -5.69
N LEU A 160 -24.81 -9.77 -5.68
CA LEU A 160 -24.81 -8.45 -6.31
C LEU A 160 -24.89 -8.52 -7.84
N LYS A 161 -24.32 -9.56 -8.47
CA LYS A 161 -24.51 -9.83 -9.92
C LYS A 161 -25.96 -10.10 -10.25
N LYS A 162 -26.70 -10.85 -9.42
CA LYS A 162 -28.15 -11.04 -9.62
C LYS A 162 -28.90 -9.70 -9.53
N CYS A 163 -28.58 -8.86 -8.54
CA CYS A 163 -29.17 -7.53 -8.44
C CYS A 163 -28.92 -6.68 -9.69
N ARG A 164 -27.73 -6.78 -10.27
CA ARG A 164 -27.38 -6.06 -11.50
C ARG A 164 -28.15 -6.54 -12.74
N ILE A 165 -28.50 -7.82 -12.81
CA ILE A 165 -29.35 -8.33 -13.92
C ILE A 165 -30.73 -7.71 -13.83
N ILE A 166 -31.28 -7.55 -12.63
CA ILE A 166 -32.62 -6.98 -12.41
C ILE A 166 -32.62 -5.47 -12.59
N ALA A 167 -31.57 -4.77 -12.09
CA ALA A 167 -31.43 -3.33 -12.15
C ALA A 167 -30.04 -2.92 -12.68
N PRO A 168 -29.79 -2.97 -14.01
CA PRO A 168 -28.48 -2.76 -14.62
C PRO A 168 -27.88 -1.37 -14.35
N ASP A 169 -28.74 -0.36 -14.20
CA ASP A 169 -28.34 1.03 -14.03
C ASP A 169 -28.25 1.49 -12.58
N ASN A 170 -28.51 0.58 -11.63
CA ASN A 170 -28.39 0.93 -10.24
C ASN A 170 -26.92 1.15 -9.85
N VAL A 171 -26.61 2.40 -9.51
CA VAL A 171 -25.25 2.84 -9.16
C VAL A 171 -24.78 2.24 -7.87
N GLU A 172 -25.68 2.11 -6.87
CA GLU A 172 -25.33 1.55 -5.57
C GLU A 172 -24.93 0.06 -5.69
N VAL A 173 -25.65 -0.73 -6.49
CA VAL A 173 -25.25 -2.12 -6.80
C VAL A 173 -23.89 -2.15 -7.50
N SER A 174 -23.64 -1.23 -8.42
CA SER A 174 -22.34 -1.14 -9.11
C SER A 174 -21.23 -0.80 -8.11
N LYS A 175 -21.47 0.14 -7.20
CA LYS A 175 -20.53 0.51 -6.12
C LYS A 175 -20.18 -0.70 -5.26
N GLN A 176 -21.17 -1.38 -4.71
CA GLN A 176 -20.96 -2.55 -3.85
C GLN A 176 -20.26 -3.69 -4.59
N LEU A 177 -20.63 -3.94 -5.85
CA LEU A 177 -19.97 -4.97 -6.67
C LEU A 177 -18.52 -4.59 -7.00
N GLY A 178 -18.25 -3.33 -7.31
CA GLY A 178 -16.90 -2.82 -7.51
C GLY A 178 -16.01 -2.99 -6.28
N LEU A 179 -16.52 -2.61 -5.11
CA LEU A 179 -15.83 -2.79 -3.83
C LEU A 179 -15.60 -4.29 -3.51
N CYS A 180 -16.59 -5.14 -3.75
CA CYS A 180 -16.48 -6.57 -3.57
C CYS A 180 -15.37 -7.18 -4.44
N LEU A 181 -15.35 -6.87 -5.73
CA LEU A 181 -14.34 -7.34 -6.66
C LEU A 181 -12.95 -6.79 -6.31
N PHE A 182 -12.87 -5.54 -5.88
CA PHE A 182 -11.64 -4.94 -5.39
C PHE A 182 -11.09 -5.68 -4.16
N LYS A 183 -11.93 -5.90 -3.14
CA LYS A 183 -11.53 -6.62 -1.92
C LYS A 183 -11.16 -8.09 -2.19
N SER A 184 -11.74 -8.72 -3.21
CA SER A 184 -11.34 -10.05 -3.67
C SER A 184 -10.12 -10.06 -4.61
N GLN A 185 -9.42 -8.93 -4.73
CA GLN A 185 -8.24 -8.75 -5.60
C GLN A 185 -8.51 -8.98 -7.10
N LYS A 186 -9.77 -9.01 -7.52
CA LYS A 186 -10.18 -9.05 -8.92
C LYS A 186 -10.15 -7.63 -9.51
N TYR A 187 -8.97 -7.02 -9.47
CA TYR A 187 -8.78 -5.58 -9.73
C TYR A 187 -9.28 -5.16 -11.10
N ARG A 188 -8.91 -5.89 -12.16
CA ARG A 188 -9.33 -5.56 -13.53
C ARG A 188 -10.84 -5.57 -13.69
N ASP A 189 -11.51 -6.55 -13.06
CA ASP A 189 -12.95 -6.69 -13.11
C ASP A 189 -13.69 -5.63 -12.29
N SER A 190 -13.06 -5.07 -11.26
CA SER A 190 -13.64 -4.03 -10.40
C SER A 190 -13.74 -2.67 -11.10
N LEU A 191 -12.81 -2.36 -12.03
CA LEU A 191 -12.68 -1.04 -12.65
C LEU A 191 -13.94 -0.48 -13.31
N PRO A 192 -14.69 -1.22 -14.16
CA PRO A 192 -15.88 -0.69 -14.79
C PRO A 192 -16.98 -0.32 -13.78
N TYR A 193 -17.03 -1.03 -12.66
CA TYR A 193 -18.01 -0.79 -11.59
C TYR A 193 -17.63 0.38 -10.71
N LEU A 194 -16.35 0.48 -10.32
CA LEU A 194 -15.83 1.63 -9.58
C LEU A 194 -15.95 2.91 -10.42
N LYS A 195 -15.69 2.83 -11.73
CA LYS A 195 -15.89 3.97 -12.63
C LYS A 195 -17.35 4.42 -12.65
N LYS A 196 -18.30 3.49 -12.83
CA LYS A 196 -19.74 3.83 -12.83
C LYS A 196 -20.19 4.47 -11.52
N ALA A 197 -19.62 4.06 -10.39
CA ALA A 197 -19.88 4.71 -9.10
C ALA A 197 -19.27 6.12 -9.02
N LEU A 198 -18.07 6.32 -9.53
CA LEU A 198 -17.40 7.62 -9.58
C LEU A 198 -18.03 8.59 -10.57
N ASP A 199 -18.70 8.13 -11.63
CA ASP A 199 -19.45 8.99 -12.54
C ASP A 199 -20.59 9.74 -11.80
N VAL A 200 -21.09 9.20 -10.68
CA VAL A 200 -22.12 9.81 -9.82
C VAL A 200 -21.53 10.47 -8.58
N GLU A 201 -20.50 9.86 -7.99
CA GLU A 201 -19.81 10.37 -6.80
C GLU A 201 -18.34 10.72 -7.12
N PRO A 202 -18.04 11.73 -7.98
CA PRO A 202 -16.67 11.97 -8.47
C PRO A 202 -15.68 12.39 -7.38
N GLU A 203 -16.18 12.94 -6.27
CA GLU A 203 -15.38 13.39 -5.14
C GLU A 203 -15.24 12.35 -4.01
N ASN A 204 -15.75 11.14 -4.21
CA ASN A 204 -15.63 10.08 -3.21
C ASN A 204 -14.19 9.56 -3.15
N LYS A 205 -13.45 10.00 -2.13
CA LYS A 205 -12.01 9.72 -1.98
C LYS A 205 -11.71 8.22 -1.79
N GLU A 206 -12.59 7.49 -1.12
CA GLU A 206 -12.45 6.04 -0.97
C GLU A 206 -12.56 5.32 -2.32
N LEU A 207 -13.55 5.66 -3.13
CA LEU A 207 -13.71 5.09 -4.47
C LEU A 207 -12.55 5.46 -5.39
N LEU A 208 -12.06 6.71 -5.33
CA LEU A 208 -10.89 7.16 -6.07
C LEU A 208 -9.65 6.36 -5.67
N TYR A 209 -9.40 6.19 -4.37
CA TYR A 209 -8.28 5.41 -3.87
C TYR A 209 -8.35 3.95 -4.33
N ASN A 210 -9.52 3.30 -4.14
CA ASN A 210 -9.71 1.91 -4.55
C ASN A 210 -9.55 1.74 -6.08
N MET A 211 -10.03 2.71 -6.87
CA MET A 211 -9.85 2.72 -8.32
C MET A 211 -8.37 2.87 -8.70
N ALA A 212 -7.61 3.75 -8.02
CA ALA A 212 -6.19 3.94 -8.27
C ALA A 212 -5.39 2.68 -7.96
N VAL A 213 -5.66 2.03 -6.80
CA VAL A 213 -5.03 0.75 -6.46
C VAL A 213 -5.37 -0.32 -7.51
N ALA A 214 -6.65 -0.44 -7.87
CA ALA A 214 -7.07 -1.40 -8.90
C ALA A 214 -6.41 -1.14 -10.27
N MET A 215 -6.25 0.13 -10.66
CA MET A 215 -5.52 0.50 -11.89
C MET A 215 -4.04 0.14 -11.81
N SER A 216 -3.38 0.40 -10.67
CA SER A 216 -1.98 0.06 -10.46
C SER A 216 -1.76 -1.45 -10.61
N GLU A 217 -2.57 -2.26 -9.95
CA GLU A 217 -2.49 -3.73 -10.00
C GLU A 217 -2.91 -4.31 -11.36
N ALA A 218 -3.75 -3.59 -12.11
CA ALA A 218 -4.14 -3.96 -13.48
C ALA A 218 -3.10 -3.54 -14.56
N GLY A 219 -1.98 -2.91 -14.17
CA GLY A 219 -0.93 -2.48 -15.08
C GLY A 219 -1.16 -1.09 -15.73
N MET A 220 -2.10 -0.29 -15.22
CA MET A 220 -2.39 1.06 -15.69
C MET A 220 -1.72 2.12 -14.79
N GLY A 221 -0.41 1.98 -14.56
CA GLY A 221 0.35 2.76 -13.58
C GLY A 221 0.23 4.27 -13.76
N ASP A 222 0.40 4.79 -14.98
CA ASP A 222 0.34 6.24 -15.22
C ASP A 222 -1.00 6.88 -14.84
N LYS A 223 -2.10 6.13 -15.03
CA LYS A 223 -3.44 6.59 -14.63
C LYS A 223 -3.62 6.54 -13.12
N ALA A 224 -3.14 5.47 -12.50
CA ALA A 224 -3.16 5.31 -11.05
C ALA A 224 -2.37 6.41 -10.35
N LEU A 225 -1.17 6.71 -10.84
CA LEU A 225 -0.29 7.73 -10.28
C LEU A 225 -0.96 9.12 -10.25
N LYS A 226 -1.67 9.51 -11.32
CA LYS A 226 -2.41 10.78 -11.36
C LYS A 226 -3.45 10.88 -10.25
N ILE A 227 -4.15 9.79 -9.96
CA ILE A 227 -5.15 9.76 -8.89
C ILE A 227 -4.47 9.79 -7.52
N PHE A 228 -3.39 9.04 -7.31
CA PHE A 228 -2.64 9.08 -6.05
C PHE A 228 -2.09 10.49 -5.77
N VAL A 229 -1.55 11.17 -6.80
CA VAL A 229 -1.09 12.56 -6.68
C VAL A 229 -2.24 13.50 -6.27
N HIS A 230 -3.44 13.32 -6.85
CA HIS A 230 -4.62 14.09 -6.48
C HIS A 230 -5.04 13.84 -5.01
N LEU A 231 -4.87 12.63 -4.52
CA LEU A 231 -5.25 12.25 -3.15
C LEU A 231 -4.20 12.59 -2.07
N ARG A 232 -2.99 13.05 -2.43
CA ARG A 232 -1.92 13.40 -1.47
C ARG A 232 -2.36 14.33 -0.32
N PRO A 233 -3.17 15.40 -0.57
CA PRO A 233 -3.59 16.30 0.50
C PRO A 233 -4.74 15.76 1.35
N ASP A 234 -5.31 14.61 1.03
CA ASP A 234 -6.43 14.06 1.77
C ASP A 234 -6.01 13.55 3.16
N PRO A 235 -6.71 13.94 4.25
CA PRO A 235 -6.31 13.58 5.61
C PRO A 235 -6.42 12.07 5.91
N VAL A 236 -7.26 11.33 5.16
CA VAL A 236 -7.49 9.89 5.36
C VAL A 236 -6.68 9.05 4.38
N PHE A 237 -6.70 9.41 3.10
CA PHE A 237 -6.09 8.62 2.03
C PHE A 237 -4.73 9.15 1.57
N GLY A 238 -4.31 10.35 2.02
CA GLY A 238 -3.09 11.00 1.56
C GLY A 238 -1.83 10.19 1.83
N ALA A 239 -1.63 9.73 3.06
CA ALA A 239 -0.47 8.93 3.43
C ALA A 239 -0.40 7.60 2.66
N GLN A 240 -1.54 6.93 2.52
CA GLN A 240 -1.63 5.68 1.75
C GLN A 240 -1.37 5.93 0.26
N SER A 241 -1.90 7.02 -0.29
CA SER A 241 -1.69 7.40 -1.69
C SER A 241 -0.23 7.73 -1.99
N CYS A 242 0.44 8.45 -1.10
CA CYS A 242 1.88 8.69 -1.22
C CYS A 242 2.69 7.38 -1.11
N LEU A 243 2.29 6.47 -0.22
CA LEU A 243 2.93 5.17 -0.11
C LEU A 243 2.83 4.37 -1.40
N GLU A 244 1.65 4.31 -2.01
CA GLU A 244 1.45 3.58 -3.27
C GLU A 244 2.17 4.28 -4.44
N ALA A 245 2.12 5.61 -4.54
CA ALA A 245 2.88 6.36 -5.55
C ALA A 245 4.39 6.11 -5.42
N GLY A 246 4.94 6.19 -4.21
CA GLY A 246 6.34 5.89 -3.94
C GLY A 246 6.73 4.46 -4.34
N LYS A 247 5.91 3.46 -4.03
CA LYS A 247 6.13 2.07 -4.49
C LYS A 247 6.16 1.95 -6.02
N MET A 248 5.34 2.73 -6.72
CA MET A 248 5.33 2.75 -8.18
C MET A 248 6.64 3.32 -8.73
N HIS A 249 7.14 4.43 -8.16
CA HIS A 249 8.43 5.00 -8.51
C HIS A 249 9.61 4.08 -8.16
N GLU A 250 9.55 3.34 -7.05
CA GLU A 250 10.55 2.31 -6.73
C GLU A 250 10.62 1.20 -7.81
N ARG A 251 9.45 0.73 -8.31
CA ARG A 251 9.39 -0.29 -9.37
C ARG A 251 10.09 0.17 -10.67
N THR A 252 10.05 1.46 -10.96
CA THR A 252 10.75 2.08 -12.10
C THR A 252 12.17 2.54 -11.77
N LYS A 253 12.64 2.30 -10.54
CA LYS A 253 13.93 2.76 -10.01
C LYS A 253 14.10 4.28 -9.97
N ASP A 254 13.00 5.03 -10.05
CA ASP A 254 13.01 6.48 -9.82
C ASP A 254 12.98 6.77 -8.31
N TYR A 255 14.13 6.55 -7.68
CA TYR A 255 14.25 6.71 -6.23
C TYR A 255 14.05 8.15 -5.76
N GLN A 256 14.34 9.15 -6.61
CA GLN A 256 14.14 10.56 -6.25
C GLN A 256 12.66 10.90 -6.16
N ALA A 257 11.85 10.47 -7.12
CA ALA A 257 10.41 10.64 -7.08
C ALA A 257 9.78 9.84 -5.91
N ALA A 258 10.26 8.62 -5.66
CA ALA A 258 9.81 7.82 -4.52
C ALA A 258 10.10 8.51 -3.17
N ILE A 259 11.31 9.06 -2.99
CA ILE A 259 11.69 9.82 -1.79
C ILE A 259 10.77 11.03 -1.62
N ALA A 260 10.50 11.79 -2.68
CA ALA A 260 9.61 12.94 -2.64
C ALA A 260 8.21 12.57 -2.14
N ASP A 261 7.64 11.46 -2.63
CA ASP A 261 6.35 10.94 -2.18
C ASP A 261 6.36 10.57 -0.69
N TYR A 262 7.39 9.86 -0.24
CA TYR A 262 7.52 9.45 1.15
C TYR A 262 7.76 10.62 2.10
N GLU A 263 8.49 11.65 1.67
CA GLU A 263 8.68 12.88 2.44
C GLU A 263 7.37 13.68 2.56
N ILE A 264 6.55 13.74 1.50
CA ILE A 264 5.21 14.36 1.57
C ILE A 264 4.38 13.63 2.62
N ALA A 265 4.33 12.30 2.56
CA ALA A 265 3.58 11.49 3.53
C ALA A 265 4.05 11.70 4.97
N SER A 266 5.36 11.87 5.18
CA SER A 266 5.94 12.08 6.52
C SER A 266 5.57 13.43 7.16
N ARG A 267 5.04 14.38 6.37
CA ARG A 267 4.58 15.70 6.83
C ARG A 267 3.09 15.75 7.10
N LEU A 268 2.35 14.69 6.73
CA LEU A 268 0.91 14.63 6.97
C LEU A 268 0.63 14.37 8.46
N GLU A 269 -0.43 14.98 8.96
CA GLU A 269 -0.94 14.72 10.30
C GLU A 269 -1.73 13.40 10.35
N ASN A 270 -1.79 12.78 11.51
CA ASN A 270 -2.60 11.58 11.79
C ASN A 270 -2.30 10.37 10.89
N VAL A 271 -1.05 10.20 10.46
CA VAL A 271 -0.64 9.01 9.71
C VAL A 271 -0.69 7.79 10.62
N PRO A 272 -1.42 6.72 10.24
CA PRO A 272 -1.43 5.49 11.03
C PRO A 272 -0.02 4.92 11.22
N ASP A 273 0.34 4.49 12.43
CA ASP A 273 1.68 4.05 12.80
C ASP A 273 2.28 3.02 11.84
N GLN A 274 1.48 2.03 11.43
CA GLN A 274 1.94 1.01 10.49
C GLN A 274 2.29 1.58 9.11
N ILE A 275 1.52 2.56 8.63
CA ILE A 275 1.77 3.23 7.35
C ILE A 275 2.99 4.11 7.46
N GLY A 276 3.09 4.90 8.52
CA GLY A 276 4.24 5.76 8.81
C GLY A 276 5.54 4.96 8.91
N LEU A 277 5.50 3.81 9.55
CA LEU A 277 6.64 2.90 9.68
C LEU A 277 7.06 2.32 8.31
N GLN A 278 6.10 1.91 7.47
CA GLN A 278 6.39 1.45 6.10
C GLN A 278 6.99 2.55 5.25
N ILE A 279 6.46 3.77 5.33
CA ILE A 279 6.96 4.94 4.61
C ILE A 279 8.41 5.23 5.00
N LYS A 280 8.71 5.32 6.30
CA LYS A 280 10.08 5.56 6.78
C LYS A 280 11.06 4.49 6.32
N TYR A 281 10.68 3.22 6.42
CA TYR A 281 11.51 2.11 5.99
C TYR A 281 11.79 2.15 4.48
N ARG A 282 10.77 2.38 3.65
CA ARG A 282 10.95 2.49 2.20
C ARG A 282 11.75 3.72 1.80
N CYS A 283 11.48 4.87 2.43
CA CYS A 283 12.24 6.09 2.23
C CYS A 283 13.73 5.89 2.55
N ALA A 284 14.04 5.21 3.66
CA ALA A 284 15.41 4.88 4.03
C ALA A 284 16.11 4.03 2.95
N ASN A 285 15.41 3.00 2.45
CA ASN A 285 15.95 2.14 1.39
C ASN A 285 16.14 2.91 0.07
N CYS A 286 15.23 3.82 -0.29
CA CYS A 286 15.39 4.68 -1.47
C CYS A 286 16.58 5.64 -1.33
N TYR A 287 16.79 6.23 -0.16
CA TYR A 287 17.99 7.04 0.12
C TYR A 287 19.27 6.22 -0.06
N ILE A 288 19.29 5.00 0.48
CA ILE A 288 20.44 4.11 0.34
C ILE A 288 20.66 3.72 -1.14
N ALA A 289 19.60 3.35 -1.85
CA ALA A 289 19.67 3.00 -3.27
C ALA A 289 20.11 4.17 -4.17
N SER A 290 19.83 5.41 -3.75
CA SER A 290 20.32 6.64 -4.41
C SER A 290 21.69 7.12 -3.89
N ASN A 291 22.43 6.25 -3.18
CA ASN A 291 23.74 6.52 -2.59
C ASN A 291 23.78 7.65 -1.53
N ASN A 292 22.61 7.98 -0.92
CA ASN A 292 22.54 8.91 0.19
C ASN A 292 22.46 8.17 1.54
N ILE A 293 23.55 7.43 1.83
CA ILE A 293 23.64 6.59 3.03
C ILE A 293 23.38 7.35 4.33
N PRO A 294 23.89 8.60 4.54
CA PRO A 294 23.66 9.30 5.79
C PRO A 294 22.18 9.53 6.11
N LYS A 295 21.39 9.99 5.13
CA LYS A 295 19.94 10.20 5.33
C LYS A 295 19.20 8.89 5.55
N GLY A 296 19.51 7.84 4.77
CA GLY A 296 18.93 6.52 4.96
C GLY A 296 19.20 5.97 6.35
N LEU A 297 20.45 6.10 6.84
CA LEU A 297 20.86 5.63 8.16
C LEU A 297 20.13 6.37 9.30
N VAL A 298 19.88 7.67 9.17
CA VAL A 298 19.09 8.44 10.14
C VAL A 298 17.69 7.86 10.29
N LEU A 299 17.01 7.59 9.18
CA LEU A 299 15.66 7.00 9.20
C LEU A 299 15.66 5.58 9.77
N LEU A 300 16.64 4.74 9.40
CA LEU A 300 16.76 3.40 9.96
C LEU A 300 16.97 3.41 11.47
N LYS A 301 17.82 4.30 11.98
CA LYS A 301 18.02 4.49 13.44
C LYS A 301 16.76 4.96 14.15
N GLN A 302 15.96 5.83 13.54
CA GLN A 302 14.67 6.23 14.10
C GLN A 302 13.71 5.03 14.20
N ILE A 303 13.68 4.17 13.17
CA ILE A 303 12.86 2.95 13.20
C ILE A 303 13.37 2.00 14.29
N GLN A 304 14.69 1.77 14.37
CA GLN A 304 15.31 0.91 15.38
C GLN A 304 14.96 1.35 16.80
N ALA A 305 14.98 2.66 17.05
CA ALA A 305 14.68 3.22 18.37
C ALA A 305 13.18 3.08 18.74
N SER A 306 12.27 3.26 17.78
CA SER A 306 10.82 3.21 18.02
C SER A 306 10.23 1.79 17.91
N HIS A 307 10.77 0.95 17.04
CA HIS A 307 10.30 -0.41 16.75
C HIS A 307 11.49 -1.38 16.62
N PRO A 308 12.11 -1.80 17.76
CA PRO A 308 13.21 -2.77 17.73
C PRO A 308 12.79 -4.07 17.05
N GLY A 309 13.66 -4.61 16.20
CA GLY A 309 13.40 -5.86 15.46
C GLY A 309 12.48 -5.71 14.26
N TYR A 310 12.18 -4.49 13.81
CA TYR A 310 11.37 -4.31 12.59
C TYR A 310 12.15 -4.74 11.35
N LYS A 311 11.71 -5.82 10.72
CA LYS A 311 12.32 -6.41 9.52
C LYS A 311 13.85 -6.62 9.70
N ASP A 312 14.62 -6.15 8.74
CA ASP A 312 16.09 -6.25 8.67
C ASP A 312 16.80 -4.95 9.11
N VAL A 313 16.09 -4.04 9.80
CA VAL A 313 16.60 -2.70 10.16
C VAL A 313 17.90 -2.79 10.97
N ASP A 314 18.00 -3.70 11.94
CA ASP A 314 19.20 -3.84 12.79
C ASP A 314 20.42 -4.24 11.95
N SER A 315 20.23 -5.15 11.01
CA SER A 315 21.26 -5.57 10.07
C SER A 315 21.67 -4.43 9.13
N LEU A 316 20.68 -3.67 8.60
CA LEU A 316 20.95 -2.52 7.74
C LEU A 316 21.67 -1.39 8.50
N VAL A 317 21.27 -1.11 9.73
CA VAL A 317 21.95 -0.10 10.57
C VAL A 317 23.40 -0.47 10.78
N SER A 318 23.68 -1.72 11.20
CA SER A 318 25.05 -2.18 11.42
C SER A 318 25.91 -2.08 10.15
N ARG A 319 25.38 -2.54 9.02
CA ARG A 319 26.05 -2.51 7.72
C ARG A 319 26.35 -1.08 7.25
N PHE A 320 25.36 -0.21 7.26
CA PHE A 320 25.48 1.14 6.70
C PHE A 320 26.15 2.12 7.69
N GLN A 321 26.14 1.85 8.98
CA GLN A 321 26.91 2.62 9.96
C GLN A 321 28.40 2.46 9.72
N GLU A 322 28.88 1.23 9.45
CA GLU A 322 30.25 0.98 9.08
C GLU A 322 30.66 1.70 7.80
N LEU A 323 29.82 1.60 6.77
CA LEU A 323 30.00 2.31 5.50
C LEU A 323 30.02 3.84 5.68
N ASN A 324 29.13 4.39 6.52
CA ASN A 324 29.07 5.82 6.76
C ASN A 324 30.29 6.38 7.53
N GLN A 325 30.95 5.52 8.32
CA GLN A 325 32.16 5.90 9.06
C GLN A 325 33.42 5.80 8.22
N ASN A 326 33.39 5.13 7.07
CA ASN A 326 34.53 4.92 6.20
C ASN A 326 34.21 5.27 4.75
N GLN A 327 34.50 6.52 4.37
CA GLN A 327 34.23 7.02 3.02
C GLN A 327 34.95 6.21 1.93
N ASN A 328 36.19 5.74 2.21
CA ASN A 328 36.92 4.89 1.29
C ASN A 328 36.25 3.54 1.10
N LEU A 329 35.58 3.03 2.10
CA LEU A 329 34.79 1.81 2.02
C LEU A 329 33.55 2.00 1.11
N GLN A 330 32.92 3.20 1.19
CA GLN A 330 31.85 3.53 0.24
C GLN A 330 32.37 3.53 -1.20
N VAL A 331 33.52 4.16 -1.44
CA VAL A 331 34.16 4.17 -2.76
C VAL A 331 34.48 2.74 -3.20
N TYR A 332 35.05 1.93 -2.32
CA TYR A 332 35.37 0.52 -2.62
C TYR A 332 34.16 -0.27 -3.10
N LEU A 333 33.00 -0.15 -2.43
CA LEU A 333 31.82 -0.96 -2.72
C LEU A 333 30.85 -0.34 -3.75
N LEU A 334 30.73 0.98 -3.79
CA LEU A 334 29.60 1.66 -4.45
C LEU A 334 29.99 2.60 -5.60
N SER A 335 31.27 3.00 -5.72
CA SER A 335 31.71 3.96 -6.74
C SER A 335 31.78 3.34 -8.16
N GLY A 336 31.98 4.18 -9.16
CA GLY A 336 32.28 3.74 -10.51
C GLY A 336 33.66 3.05 -10.61
N THR A 337 33.91 2.36 -11.72
CA THR A 337 35.16 1.60 -11.95
C THR A 337 36.39 2.48 -11.84
N SER A 338 36.35 3.70 -12.35
CA SER A 338 37.49 4.65 -12.32
C SER A 338 37.93 4.97 -10.90
N ASP A 339 36.94 5.33 -10.02
CA ASP A 339 37.22 5.68 -8.63
C ASP A 339 37.69 4.47 -7.83
N PHE A 340 37.14 3.29 -8.13
CA PHE A 340 37.56 2.05 -7.51
C PHE A 340 39.01 1.70 -7.87
N VAL A 341 39.41 1.83 -9.16
CA VAL A 341 40.82 1.66 -9.60
C VAL A 341 41.72 2.64 -8.88
N ALA A 342 41.30 3.91 -8.80
CA ALA A 342 42.11 4.95 -8.14
C ALA A 342 42.30 4.63 -6.64
N LEU A 343 41.26 4.13 -5.98
CA LEU A 343 41.33 3.71 -4.58
C LEU A 343 42.25 2.49 -4.40
N CYS A 344 42.15 1.47 -5.28
CA CYS A 344 43.03 0.28 -5.24
C CYS A 344 44.51 0.67 -5.40
N ARG A 345 44.83 1.59 -6.30
CA ARG A 345 46.20 2.12 -6.43
C ARG A 345 46.66 2.79 -5.14
N LYS A 346 45.86 3.67 -4.57
CA LYS A 346 46.17 4.32 -3.27
C LYS A 346 46.32 3.30 -2.13
N PHE A 347 45.49 2.25 -2.14
CA PHE A 347 45.58 1.15 -1.17
C PHE A 347 46.97 0.51 -1.21
N ILE A 348 47.49 0.16 -2.38
CA ILE A 348 48.79 -0.48 -2.55
C ILE A 348 49.90 0.44 -2.02
N THR A 349 49.86 1.74 -2.33
CA THR A 349 50.84 2.73 -1.82
C THR A 349 50.83 2.83 -0.30
N VAL A 350 49.64 2.79 0.33
CA VAL A 350 49.52 2.84 1.80
C VAL A 350 49.88 1.49 2.43
N PHE A 351 49.66 0.38 1.74
CA PHE A 351 49.99 -0.98 2.20
C PHE A 351 51.50 -1.16 2.34
N PHE A 352 52.28 -0.70 1.36
CA PHE A 352 53.75 -0.74 1.37
C PHE A 352 54.32 0.58 1.89
N LYS A 353 54.24 0.76 3.23
CA LYS A 353 54.81 1.96 3.86
C LYS A 353 56.30 2.05 3.63
N ASN A 354 56.79 3.25 3.28
CA ASN A 354 58.20 3.58 3.11
C ASN A 354 58.88 2.80 1.95
N ALA A 355 58.10 2.35 0.97
CA ALA A 355 58.60 1.77 -0.26
C ALA A 355 58.11 2.59 -1.48
N PHE A 356 58.88 2.60 -2.54
CA PHE A 356 58.45 3.13 -3.82
C PHE A 356 57.59 2.07 -4.53
N VAL A 357 56.41 2.48 -4.99
CA VAL A 357 55.48 1.61 -5.70
C VAL A 357 55.27 2.09 -7.11
N LYS A 358 55.64 1.27 -8.08
CA LYS A 358 55.41 1.52 -9.51
C LYS A 358 54.33 0.53 -10.01
N ILE A 359 53.20 1.06 -10.43
CA ILE A 359 52.15 0.26 -11.06
C ILE A 359 52.58 -0.08 -12.51
N GLU A 360 52.63 -1.36 -12.82
CA GLU A 360 52.96 -1.83 -14.15
C GLU A 360 51.76 -2.08 -15.04
N ASP A 361 50.76 -2.78 -14.48
CA ASP A 361 49.55 -3.16 -15.23
C ASP A 361 48.30 -3.10 -14.36
N VAL A 362 47.17 -2.82 -15.01
CA VAL A 362 45.84 -2.81 -14.35
C VAL A 362 44.82 -3.49 -15.26
N SER A 363 44.34 -4.62 -14.87
CA SER A 363 43.31 -5.39 -15.56
C SER A 363 41.98 -5.29 -14.79
N VAL A 364 40.90 -4.96 -15.52
CA VAL A 364 39.58 -4.74 -14.96
C VAL A 364 38.63 -5.82 -15.45
N ALA A 365 38.04 -6.56 -14.52
CA ALA A 365 36.95 -7.51 -14.76
C ALA A 365 35.64 -7.01 -14.13
N ALA A 366 34.54 -7.71 -14.36
CA ALA A 366 33.21 -7.27 -13.91
C ALA A 366 33.13 -7.10 -12.37
N GLU A 367 33.75 -8.00 -11.59
CA GLU A 367 33.66 -8.04 -10.13
C GLU A 367 35.01 -7.93 -9.43
N SER A 368 36.10 -7.73 -10.18
CA SER A 368 37.44 -7.64 -9.61
C SER A 368 38.38 -6.78 -10.44
N ILE A 369 39.40 -6.25 -9.77
CA ILE A 369 40.50 -5.53 -10.40
C ILE A 369 41.79 -6.25 -10.04
N GLU A 370 42.64 -6.47 -11.04
CA GLU A 370 44.00 -6.99 -10.88
C GLU A 370 44.99 -5.86 -11.14
N ILE A 371 45.95 -5.71 -10.23
CA ILE A 371 47.04 -4.72 -10.36
C ILE A 371 48.36 -5.41 -10.14
N ILE A 372 49.28 -5.24 -11.11
CA ILE A 372 50.66 -5.68 -10.99
C ILE A 372 51.50 -4.45 -10.68
N CYS A 373 52.39 -4.57 -9.70
CA CYS A 373 53.25 -3.46 -9.28
C CYS A 373 54.61 -3.96 -8.82
N ASP A 374 55.67 -3.19 -9.14
CA ASP A 374 56.99 -3.32 -8.55
C ASP A 374 57.04 -2.47 -7.29
N VAL A 375 57.61 -3.05 -6.27
CA VAL A 375 57.77 -2.41 -4.97
C VAL A 375 59.25 -2.44 -4.62
N GLU A 376 59.85 -1.28 -4.50
CA GLU A 376 61.27 -1.07 -4.19
C GLU A 376 61.43 -0.43 -2.81
N SER A 377 62.19 -1.03 -1.97
CA SER A 377 62.58 -0.49 -0.66
C SER A 377 64.10 -0.46 -0.56
N ASN A 378 64.65 0.20 0.45
CA ASN A 378 66.08 0.23 0.72
C ASN A 378 66.72 -1.18 0.96
N LYS A 379 65.90 -2.22 1.15
CA LYS A 379 66.37 -3.55 1.59
C LYS A 379 65.95 -4.68 0.62
N TRP A 380 64.92 -4.49 -0.17
CA TRP A 380 64.35 -5.52 -1.05
C TRP A 380 63.55 -4.88 -2.20
N GLU A 381 63.49 -5.62 -3.28
CA GLU A 381 62.64 -5.35 -4.44
C GLU A 381 61.79 -6.60 -4.68
N ALA A 382 60.49 -6.42 -5.00
CA ALA A 382 59.64 -7.53 -5.33
C ALA A 382 58.52 -7.09 -6.27
N LYS A 383 58.17 -7.98 -7.20
CA LYS A 383 57.04 -7.83 -8.09
C LYS A 383 55.81 -8.45 -7.46
N ASN A 384 54.77 -7.67 -7.29
CA ASN A 384 53.58 -8.04 -6.55
C ASN A 384 52.34 -7.99 -7.40
N MET A 385 51.40 -8.89 -7.17
CA MET A 385 50.12 -8.93 -7.82
C MET A 385 49.01 -8.77 -6.76
N PHE A 386 48.08 -7.85 -7.00
CA PHE A 386 46.90 -7.63 -6.21
C PHE A 386 45.66 -8.00 -7.00
N ARG A 387 44.69 -8.69 -6.37
CA ARG A 387 43.34 -8.86 -6.89
C ARG A 387 42.34 -8.33 -5.84
N PHE A 388 41.62 -7.28 -6.21
CA PHE A 388 40.59 -6.66 -5.37
C PHE A 388 39.22 -7.16 -5.81
N TYR A 389 38.54 -7.92 -4.94
CA TYR A 389 37.20 -8.43 -5.16
C TYR A 389 36.16 -7.45 -4.60
N ARG A 390 35.23 -7.01 -5.46
CA ARG A 390 34.18 -6.06 -5.10
C ARG A 390 32.94 -6.79 -4.64
N THR A 391 33.08 -7.65 -3.62
CA THR A 391 32.03 -8.48 -3.07
C THR A 391 32.06 -8.50 -1.54
N GLN A 392 30.92 -8.81 -0.94
CA GLN A 392 30.76 -9.05 0.50
C GLN A 392 30.48 -10.53 0.80
N THR A 393 30.48 -11.37 -0.23
CA THR A 393 30.23 -12.82 -0.10
C THR A 393 31.52 -13.60 0.16
N ILE A 394 31.38 -14.88 0.47
CA ILE A 394 32.48 -15.80 0.66
C ILE A 394 33.13 -16.10 -0.70
N ILE A 395 34.45 -15.96 -0.78
CA ILE A 395 35.25 -16.29 -1.96
C ILE A 395 35.82 -17.71 -1.82
N GLY A 396 35.49 -18.58 -2.75
CA GLY A 396 35.95 -19.95 -2.78
C GLY A 396 37.41 -20.08 -3.23
N ASP A 397 38.03 -21.24 -2.94
CA ASP A 397 39.42 -21.57 -3.31
C ASP A 397 39.67 -21.56 -4.82
N ILE A 398 38.65 -21.79 -5.66
CA ILE A 398 38.77 -21.75 -7.13
C ILE A 398 39.31 -20.40 -7.62
N TYR A 399 38.80 -19.29 -7.05
CA TYR A 399 39.25 -17.96 -7.40
C TYR A 399 40.68 -17.65 -6.96
N VAL A 400 41.10 -18.21 -5.81
CA VAL A 400 42.45 -18.06 -5.30
C VAL A 400 43.44 -18.94 -6.10
N ARG A 401 43.01 -20.09 -6.57
CA ARG A 401 43.81 -20.99 -7.45
C ARG A 401 44.03 -20.32 -8.82
N GLU A 402 43.00 -19.74 -9.40
CA GLU A 402 43.08 -18.99 -10.65
C GLU A 402 44.01 -17.78 -10.51
N PHE A 403 43.89 -17.03 -9.42
CA PHE A 403 44.80 -15.92 -9.12
C PHE A 403 46.23 -16.38 -9.00
N HIS A 404 46.51 -17.50 -8.30
CA HIS A 404 47.84 -18.06 -8.15
C HIS A 404 48.46 -18.47 -9.53
N ALA A 405 47.64 -19.03 -10.42
CA ALA A 405 48.11 -19.37 -11.77
C ALA A 405 48.55 -18.10 -12.55
N LYS A 406 47.69 -17.07 -12.57
CA LYS A 406 48.01 -15.78 -13.19
C LYS A 406 49.22 -15.09 -12.57
N MET A 407 49.36 -15.14 -11.24
CA MET A 407 50.50 -14.59 -10.52
C MET A 407 51.82 -15.22 -11.00
N ARG A 408 51.85 -16.57 -11.14
CA ARG A 408 53.04 -17.29 -11.68
C ARG A 408 53.33 -16.94 -13.14
N ASP A 409 52.29 -16.86 -13.98
CA ASP A 409 52.45 -16.51 -15.39
C ASP A 409 53.03 -15.10 -15.55
N ALA A 410 52.61 -14.18 -14.67
CA ALA A 410 53.13 -12.81 -14.60
C ALA A 410 54.49 -12.69 -13.90
N LYS A 411 55.07 -13.82 -13.39
CA LYS A 411 56.32 -13.89 -12.63
C LYS A 411 56.35 -12.94 -11.45
N CYS A 412 55.25 -12.85 -10.71
CA CYS A 412 55.17 -12.05 -9.48
C CYS A 412 55.66 -12.87 -8.30
N ASP A 413 56.42 -12.22 -7.40
CA ASP A 413 56.97 -12.83 -6.21
C ASP A 413 55.91 -13.07 -5.11
N ASN A 414 54.99 -12.11 -4.91
CA ASN A 414 53.92 -12.19 -3.92
C ASN A 414 52.57 -11.84 -4.54
N GLY A 415 51.54 -12.43 -3.93
CA GLY A 415 50.14 -12.19 -4.32
C GLY A 415 49.28 -11.78 -3.14
N TYR A 416 48.33 -10.86 -3.40
CA TYR A 416 47.40 -10.37 -2.40
C TYR A 416 45.97 -10.42 -2.93
N CYS A 417 45.13 -11.23 -2.28
CA CYS A 417 43.69 -11.27 -2.56
C CYS A 417 42.95 -10.45 -1.51
N VAL A 418 42.26 -9.40 -1.96
CA VAL A 418 41.63 -8.40 -1.09
C VAL A 418 40.11 -8.44 -1.26
N THR A 419 39.36 -8.57 -0.18
CA THR A 419 37.88 -8.60 -0.20
C THR A 419 37.25 -7.90 1.00
N MET A 420 36.03 -7.38 0.80
CA MET A 420 35.16 -6.96 1.90
C MET A 420 34.35 -8.12 2.49
N GLY A 421 34.36 -9.28 1.86
CA GLY A 421 33.82 -10.54 2.36
C GLY A 421 34.85 -11.32 3.18
N THR A 422 34.72 -12.64 3.14
CA THR A 422 35.65 -13.61 3.73
C THR A 422 36.09 -14.62 2.67
N PHE A 423 37.17 -15.34 2.94
CA PHE A 423 37.58 -16.46 2.11
C PHE A 423 37.11 -17.78 2.74
N SER A 424 36.88 -18.78 1.92
CA SER A 424 36.50 -20.10 2.40
C SER A 424 37.66 -20.78 3.15
N GLU A 425 37.34 -21.70 4.03
CA GLU A 425 38.34 -22.50 4.73
C GLU A 425 39.28 -23.26 3.78
N SER A 426 38.76 -23.72 2.63
CA SER A 426 39.55 -24.35 1.58
C SER A 426 40.48 -23.33 0.88
N ALA A 427 40.12 -22.05 0.78
CA ALA A 427 41.01 -21.03 0.27
C ALA A 427 42.16 -20.71 1.23
N HIS A 428 41.90 -20.65 2.54
CA HIS A 428 42.92 -20.48 3.57
C HIS A 428 43.91 -21.68 3.57
N LYS A 429 43.39 -22.91 3.53
CA LYS A 429 44.26 -24.12 3.41
C LYS A 429 45.09 -24.11 2.12
N TYR A 430 44.53 -23.60 1.03
CA TYR A 430 45.26 -23.58 -0.25
C TYR A 430 46.48 -22.67 -0.21
N ILE A 431 46.44 -21.53 0.48
CA ILE A 431 47.56 -20.58 0.52
C ILE A 431 48.69 -21.00 1.49
N GLU A 432 48.47 -21.97 2.34
CA GLU A 432 49.52 -22.47 3.26
C GLU A 432 50.80 -22.86 2.50
N GLY A 433 51.92 -22.22 2.87
CA GLY A 433 53.22 -22.41 2.22
C GLY A 433 53.34 -21.77 0.84
N ARG A 434 52.44 -20.90 0.40
CA ARG A 434 52.48 -20.15 -0.84
C ARG A 434 52.63 -18.64 -0.57
N PRO A 435 53.29 -17.89 -1.46
CA PRO A 435 53.49 -16.46 -1.27
C PRO A 435 52.20 -15.66 -1.63
N ILE A 436 51.09 -16.00 -0.98
CA ILE A 436 49.80 -15.38 -1.19
C ILE A 436 49.20 -15.03 0.17
N ASP A 437 48.78 -13.78 0.31
CA ASP A 437 48.06 -13.29 1.50
C ASP A 437 46.59 -13.00 1.17
N LEU A 438 45.71 -13.38 2.09
CA LEU A 438 44.28 -13.10 2.03
C LEU A 438 43.98 -11.93 2.97
N ILE A 439 43.49 -10.82 2.40
CA ILE A 439 43.13 -9.58 3.12
C ILE A 439 41.61 -9.50 3.16
N GLU A 440 41.06 -9.81 4.32
CA GLU A 440 39.63 -9.84 4.59
C GLU A 440 39.15 -8.50 5.14
N LYS A 441 37.83 -8.42 5.41
CA LYS A 441 37.10 -7.23 5.84
C LYS A 441 37.83 -6.37 6.85
N ASP A 442 38.27 -6.92 7.97
CA ASP A 442 38.83 -6.13 9.08
C ASP A 442 40.16 -5.47 8.70
N ALA A 443 41.04 -6.22 8.06
CA ALA A 443 42.32 -5.73 7.56
C ALA A 443 42.14 -4.70 6.44
N LEU A 444 41.20 -4.96 5.52
CA LEU A 444 40.84 -4.02 4.47
C LEU A 444 40.29 -2.71 5.04
N CYS A 445 39.31 -2.77 5.96
CA CYS A 445 38.74 -1.58 6.59
C CYS A 445 39.79 -0.75 7.36
N ALA A 446 40.70 -1.41 8.05
CA ALA A 446 41.81 -0.76 8.75
C ALA A 446 42.76 -0.05 7.80
N ALA A 447 43.06 -0.67 6.65
CA ALA A 447 43.89 -0.06 5.61
C ALA A 447 43.21 1.11 4.90
N LEU A 448 41.92 0.98 4.55
CA LEU A 448 41.12 2.01 3.89
C LEU A 448 40.99 3.27 4.76
N LYS A 449 40.88 3.13 6.11
CA LYS A 449 40.84 4.28 7.03
C LYS A 449 42.12 5.12 7.00
N LYS A 450 43.26 4.53 6.63
CA LYS A 450 44.57 5.23 6.56
C LYS A 450 44.75 5.99 5.25
N ILE A 451 43.90 5.78 4.25
CA ILE A 451 44.00 6.45 2.98
C ILE A 451 43.36 7.85 3.08
N ASN A 452 44.15 8.89 2.99
CA ASN A 452 43.64 10.26 2.90
C ASN A 452 43.20 10.52 1.44
N MET A 453 41.90 10.77 1.24
CA MET A 453 41.31 11.08 -0.06
C MET A 453 41.41 12.58 -0.43
N LEU A 454 41.90 13.42 0.47
CA LEU A 454 41.88 14.88 0.33
C LEU A 454 43.20 15.49 -0.17
N ASN A 455 44.05 14.68 -0.81
CA ASN A 455 45.23 15.20 -1.53
C ASN A 455 45.25 14.73 -2.97
#